data_d379ec4ad3630b08133b1b40bdac4e6f
#
_entry.id   d379ec4ad3630b08133b1b40bdac4e6f
#
_cell.length_a   1.000
_cell.length_b   1.000
_cell.length_c   1.000
_cell.angle_alpha   90.00
_cell.angle_beta   90.00
_cell.angle_gamma   90.00
#
_symmetry.space_group_name_H-M   'P 1'
#
loop_
_entity.id
_entity.type
_entity.pdbx_description
1 polymer ?
#
loop_
_entity_poly.entity_id
_entity_poly.type
_entity_poly.pdbx_seq_one_letter_code
_entity_poly.pdbx_strand_id
1 'polypeptide(L)'
;MKNLLLLLLVFVFTSCNQYNKPIENNYITIDTLQGTSFFKKPLIRRQVDAQRDSLQISNYLEALKDYESNSMLADNIIWLGRRMAYLGDYKKTIAIFTEGIEKFPEDARFYRHRGHRYITTRQFDRAIDDFKKAVELIDGKEDIVEQDGIPNAQNIPLSTLHNNIWYHLGLAYYLQNDLPNALEAFKACLESSNNDDMQVSDRHWLYMILRRMKLPEEAAKVLEPVNKDMNIIENQAYFNLLLFYKGELNIDDVSGNNSTGSSEAAKYGVANWYHYNGNTEEAKKLYQELVDTGNWAGFGYIAAEADLSRME
;
A
#
# COMPACT_ATOMS: atom_id res chain seq x y z
N MET A 1 -54.62 -24.71 -42.40
CA MET A 1 -53.67 -24.97 -41.30
C MET A 1 -52.38 -24.27 -41.63
N LYS A 2 -52.10 -23.10 -40.98
CA LYS A 2 -50.87 -22.33 -41.21
C LYS A 2 -49.96 -22.57 -40.02
N ASN A 3 -48.82 -23.22 -40.27
CA ASN A 3 -47.76 -23.40 -39.28
C ASN A 3 -46.98 -22.10 -39.11
N LEU A 4 -47.09 -21.52 -37.92
CA LEU A 4 -46.33 -20.36 -37.51
C LEU A 4 -45.00 -20.83 -36.88
N LEU A 5 -43.89 -20.66 -37.61
CA LEU A 5 -42.56 -20.98 -37.12
C LEU A 5 -42.07 -19.84 -36.23
N LEU A 6 -41.99 -20.05 -34.91
CA LEU A 6 -41.48 -19.06 -33.97
C LEU A 6 -39.95 -19.16 -33.98
N LEU A 7 -39.27 -18.18 -34.60
CA LEU A 7 -37.83 -18.02 -34.54
C LEU A 7 -37.45 -17.41 -33.18
N LEU A 8 -36.90 -18.22 -32.28
CA LEU A 8 -36.28 -17.74 -31.05
C LEU A 8 -34.91 -17.11 -31.39
N LEU A 9 -34.85 -15.78 -31.40
CA LEU A 9 -33.59 -15.02 -31.47
C LEU A 9 -32.89 -15.11 -30.09
N VAL A 10 -31.92 -15.98 -29.99
CA VAL A 10 -31.00 -16.00 -28.84
C VAL A 10 -30.02 -14.84 -29.01
N PHE A 11 -30.24 -13.73 -28.29
CA PHE A 11 -29.25 -12.69 -28.12
C PHE A 11 -28.13 -13.20 -27.22
N VAL A 12 -27.05 -13.68 -27.81
CA VAL A 12 -25.78 -13.90 -27.11
C VAL A 12 -25.20 -12.53 -26.83
N PHE A 13 -25.39 -12.04 -25.61
CA PHE A 13 -24.63 -10.90 -25.12
C PHE A 13 -23.15 -11.32 -24.97
N THR A 14 -22.37 -11.14 -26.03
CA THR A 14 -20.92 -11.08 -25.91
C THR A 14 -20.58 -9.80 -25.16
N SER A 15 -20.52 -9.88 -23.84
CA SER A 15 -19.86 -8.88 -23.00
C SER A 15 -18.40 -8.86 -23.46
N CYS A 16 -18.10 -7.98 -24.43
CA CYS A 16 -16.73 -7.64 -24.77
C CYS A 16 -16.07 -7.10 -23.50
N ASN A 17 -15.16 -7.86 -22.95
CA ASN A 17 -14.35 -7.51 -21.80
C ASN A 17 -13.41 -6.35 -22.21
N GLN A 18 -13.94 -5.13 -22.19
CA GLN A 18 -13.28 -3.90 -22.66
C GLN A 18 -12.06 -3.55 -21.80
N TYR A 19 -11.89 -4.26 -20.67
CA TYR A 19 -10.85 -4.01 -19.66
C TYR A 19 -9.56 -4.81 -19.85
N ASN A 20 -9.51 -5.74 -20.81
CA ASN A 20 -8.36 -6.64 -20.98
C ASN A 20 -7.39 -6.25 -22.10
N LYS A 21 -7.50 -5.04 -22.67
CA LYS A 21 -6.50 -4.62 -23.65
C LYS A 21 -5.26 -4.09 -22.95
N PRO A 22 -4.08 -4.68 -23.18
CA PRO A 22 -2.83 -4.13 -22.68
C PRO A 22 -2.58 -2.73 -23.29
N ILE A 23 -1.89 -1.87 -22.55
CA ILE A 23 -1.35 -0.63 -23.10
C ILE A 23 -0.06 -1.00 -23.80
N GLU A 24 -0.07 -0.93 -25.11
CA GLU A 24 1.11 -1.16 -25.94
C GLU A 24 1.72 0.18 -26.32
N ASN A 25 2.98 0.37 -26.03
CA ASN A 25 3.81 1.34 -26.70
C ASN A 25 4.98 0.59 -27.37
N ASN A 26 5.79 1.28 -28.17
CA ASN A 26 6.86 0.66 -28.96
C ASN A 26 7.91 -0.08 -28.12
N TYR A 27 7.86 0.02 -26.77
CA TYR A 27 8.89 -0.47 -25.85
C TYR A 27 8.38 -1.43 -24.78
N ILE A 28 7.10 -1.34 -24.41
CA ILE A 28 6.57 -2.11 -23.28
C ILE A 28 5.07 -2.39 -23.44
N THR A 29 4.67 -3.60 -23.07
CA THR A 29 3.26 -3.98 -22.91
C THR A 29 2.94 -4.01 -21.42
N ILE A 30 1.90 -3.28 -20.99
CA ILE A 30 1.47 -3.18 -19.60
C ILE A 30 0.06 -3.76 -19.48
N ASP A 31 -0.12 -4.71 -18.56
CA ASP A 31 -1.44 -5.25 -18.24
C ASP A 31 -2.29 -4.18 -17.57
N THR A 32 -3.53 -4.00 -18.03
CA THR A 32 -4.44 -3.03 -17.44
C THR A 32 -5.19 -3.58 -16.23
N LEU A 33 -5.60 -4.86 -16.26
CA LEU A 33 -6.30 -5.53 -15.16
C LEU A 33 -5.31 -6.12 -14.16
N GLN A 34 -5.25 -5.55 -12.97
CA GLN A 34 -4.27 -5.90 -11.94
C GLN A 34 -4.81 -6.80 -10.82
N GLY A 35 -6.12 -6.86 -10.65
CA GLY A 35 -6.75 -7.65 -9.59
C GLY A 35 -8.24 -7.37 -9.46
N THR A 36 -8.79 -7.74 -8.31
CA THR A 36 -10.19 -7.53 -7.97
C THR A 36 -10.30 -6.92 -6.57
N SER A 37 -11.11 -5.90 -6.43
CA SER A 37 -11.38 -5.21 -5.17
C SER A 37 -12.23 -6.05 -4.20
N PHE A 38 -12.37 -5.62 -2.95
CA PHE A 38 -13.32 -6.22 -1.99
C PHE A 38 -14.76 -6.20 -2.52
N PHE A 39 -15.14 -5.17 -3.27
CA PHE A 39 -16.47 -5.03 -3.90
C PHE A 39 -16.62 -5.79 -5.23
N LYS A 40 -15.70 -6.72 -5.52
CA LYS A 40 -15.68 -7.51 -6.76
C LYS A 40 -15.54 -6.67 -8.05
N LYS A 41 -15.08 -5.42 -7.92
CA LYS A 41 -14.78 -4.55 -9.07
C LYS A 41 -13.36 -4.80 -9.57
N PRO A 42 -13.10 -4.69 -10.89
CA PRO A 42 -11.76 -4.85 -11.42
C PRO A 42 -10.84 -3.71 -10.97
N LEU A 43 -9.63 -4.03 -10.55
CA LEU A 43 -8.57 -3.08 -10.26
C LEU A 43 -7.82 -2.79 -11.56
N ILE A 44 -8.15 -1.68 -12.18
CA ILE A 44 -7.61 -1.27 -13.48
C ILE A 44 -6.46 -0.29 -13.27
N ARG A 45 -5.34 -0.51 -13.96
CA ARG A 45 -4.21 0.43 -13.96
C ARG A 45 -4.72 1.85 -14.25
N ARG A 46 -4.35 2.79 -13.37
CA ARG A 46 -4.72 4.19 -13.58
C ARG A 46 -3.92 4.80 -14.72
N GLN A 47 -4.58 5.61 -15.51
CA GLN A 47 -3.89 6.49 -16.43
C GLN A 47 -3.21 7.60 -15.62
N VAL A 48 -1.94 7.84 -15.91
CA VAL A 48 -1.16 8.96 -15.38
C VAL A 48 -0.89 9.94 -16.51
N ASP A 49 -0.42 11.14 -16.19
CA ASP A 49 -0.06 12.10 -17.23
C ASP A 49 1.12 11.57 -18.08
N ALA A 50 1.15 12.00 -19.35
CA ALA A 50 2.08 11.48 -20.34
C ALA A 50 3.56 11.76 -19.97
N GLN A 51 3.85 12.86 -19.29
CA GLN A 51 5.21 13.20 -18.87
C GLN A 51 5.70 12.25 -17.78
N ARG A 52 4.84 11.97 -16.80
CA ARG A 52 5.14 11.03 -15.73
C ARG A 52 5.27 9.60 -16.25
N ASP A 53 4.39 9.16 -17.16
CA ASP A 53 4.51 7.85 -17.82
C ASP A 53 5.82 7.74 -18.58
N SER A 54 6.20 8.77 -19.35
CA SER A 54 7.45 8.79 -20.12
C SER A 54 8.68 8.65 -19.23
N LEU A 55 8.74 9.36 -18.10
CA LEU A 55 9.83 9.25 -17.11
C LEU A 55 9.89 7.83 -16.52
N GLN A 56 8.75 7.27 -16.11
CA GLN A 56 8.74 5.92 -15.53
C GLN A 56 9.11 4.84 -16.55
N ILE A 57 8.71 5.00 -17.82
CA ILE A 57 9.14 4.13 -18.92
C ILE A 57 10.65 4.22 -19.12
N SER A 58 11.24 5.41 -19.15
CA SER A 58 12.69 5.60 -19.28
C SER A 58 13.45 4.90 -18.15
N ASN A 59 13.02 5.11 -16.91
CA ASN A 59 13.63 4.48 -15.73
C ASN A 59 13.49 2.93 -15.77
N TYR A 60 12.39 2.43 -16.29
CA TYR A 60 12.18 0.99 -16.46
C TYR A 60 13.12 0.41 -17.53
N LEU A 61 13.27 1.09 -18.67
CA LEU A 61 14.16 0.64 -19.76
C LEU A 61 15.63 0.62 -19.32
N GLU A 62 16.05 1.57 -18.48
CA GLU A 62 17.38 1.55 -17.86
C GLU A 62 17.54 0.33 -16.96
N ALA A 63 16.61 0.09 -16.05
CA ALA A 63 16.64 -1.07 -15.16
C ALA A 63 16.57 -2.41 -15.94
N LEU A 64 15.82 -2.45 -17.05
CA LEU A 64 15.77 -3.62 -17.93
C LEU A 64 17.14 -3.90 -18.59
N LYS A 65 17.81 -2.86 -19.08
CA LYS A 65 19.15 -2.97 -19.63
C LYS A 65 20.17 -3.51 -18.61
N ASP A 66 20.10 -3.03 -17.37
CA ASP A 66 20.95 -3.52 -16.27
C ASP A 66 20.67 -4.99 -15.96
N TYR A 67 19.40 -5.37 -15.90
CA TYR A 67 18.99 -6.77 -15.73
C TYR A 67 19.47 -7.66 -16.89
N GLU A 68 19.31 -7.24 -18.14
CA GLU A 68 19.78 -7.97 -19.32
C GLU A 68 21.32 -8.12 -19.34
N SER A 69 22.03 -7.13 -18.80
CA SER A 69 23.51 -7.18 -18.69
C SER A 69 23.98 -8.19 -17.63
N ASN A 70 23.24 -8.33 -16.52
CA ASN A 70 23.53 -9.27 -15.45
C ASN A 70 22.27 -9.62 -14.63
N SER A 71 21.53 -10.64 -15.07
CA SER A 71 20.35 -11.15 -14.38
C SER A 71 20.66 -11.98 -13.12
N MET A 72 21.94 -12.18 -12.79
CA MET A 72 22.40 -12.85 -11.57
C MET A 72 22.87 -11.85 -10.50
N LEU A 73 22.60 -10.55 -10.67
CA LEU A 73 22.76 -9.54 -9.63
C LEU A 73 21.38 -9.23 -9.03
N ALA A 74 21.21 -9.50 -7.74
CA ALA A 74 19.94 -9.33 -7.04
C ALA A 74 19.38 -7.92 -7.18
N ASP A 75 20.22 -6.89 -7.09
CA ASP A 75 19.82 -5.49 -7.20
C ASP A 75 19.21 -5.17 -8.56
N ASN A 76 19.71 -5.75 -9.66
CA ASN A 76 19.14 -5.53 -10.99
C ASN A 76 17.70 -6.07 -11.10
N ILE A 77 17.42 -7.22 -10.49
CA ILE A 77 16.05 -7.78 -10.44
C ILE A 77 15.17 -6.90 -9.55
N ILE A 78 15.67 -6.46 -8.39
CA ILE A 78 14.92 -5.60 -7.46
C ILE A 78 14.53 -4.30 -8.15
N TRP A 79 15.48 -3.63 -8.82
CA TRP A 79 15.19 -2.38 -9.50
C TRP A 79 14.25 -2.57 -10.69
N LEU A 80 14.41 -3.62 -11.48
CA LEU A 80 13.49 -3.95 -12.57
C LEU A 80 12.04 -4.11 -12.03
N GLY A 81 11.86 -4.89 -10.95
CA GLY A 81 10.55 -5.08 -10.34
C GLY A 81 9.97 -3.79 -9.76
N ARG A 82 10.79 -2.97 -9.09
CA ARG A 82 10.35 -1.67 -8.54
C ARG A 82 9.92 -0.70 -9.66
N ARG A 83 10.68 -0.60 -10.76
CA ARG A 83 10.33 0.25 -11.91
C ARG A 83 9.06 -0.23 -12.61
N MET A 84 8.85 -1.54 -12.74
CA MET A 84 7.60 -2.11 -13.26
C MET A 84 6.41 -1.76 -12.34
N ALA A 85 6.59 -1.80 -11.01
CA ALA A 85 5.55 -1.40 -10.06
C ALA A 85 5.17 0.10 -10.21
N TYR A 86 6.13 0.98 -10.48
CA TYR A 86 5.85 2.40 -10.71
C TYR A 86 5.10 2.65 -12.02
N LEU A 87 5.21 1.75 -12.98
CA LEU A 87 4.36 1.72 -14.17
C LEU A 87 2.94 1.18 -13.90
N GLY A 88 2.70 0.63 -12.71
CA GLY A 88 1.41 0.12 -12.28
C GLY A 88 1.07 -1.29 -12.80
N ASP A 89 2.05 -2.04 -13.33
CA ASP A 89 1.86 -3.46 -13.66
C ASP A 89 2.33 -4.35 -12.52
N TYR A 90 1.46 -4.50 -11.52
CA TYR A 90 1.77 -5.27 -10.31
C TYR A 90 1.83 -6.77 -10.57
N LYS A 91 1.11 -7.29 -11.58
CA LYS A 91 1.20 -8.71 -11.96
C LYS A 91 2.58 -9.07 -12.48
N LYS A 92 3.12 -8.27 -13.42
CA LYS A 92 4.49 -8.45 -13.90
C LYS A 92 5.51 -8.23 -12.78
N THR A 93 5.28 -7.25 -11.92
CA THR A 93 6.12 -7.01 -10.74
C THR A 93 6.19 -8.24 -9.84
N ILE A 94 5.06 -8.88 -9.55
CA ILE A 94 5.00 -10.11 -8.76
C ILE A 94 5.79 -11.25 -9.45
N ALA A 95 5.70 -11.37 -10.78
CA ALA A 95 6.46 -12.37 -11.54
C ALA A 95 7.96 -12.12 -11.47
N ILE A 96 8.42 -10.86 -11.63
CA ILE A 96 9.83 -10.47 -11.51
C ILE A 96 10.38 -10.81 -10.11
N PHE A 97 9.66 -10.47 -9.05
CA PHE A 97 10.13 -10.80 -7.70
C PHE A 97 10.04 -12.30 -7.40
N THR A 98 9.14 -13.04 -8.04
CA THR A 98 9.10 -14.50 -7.94
C THR A 98 10.33 -15.12 -8.57
N GLU A 99 10.76 -14.66 -9.74
CA GLU A 99 12.03 -15.05 -10.34
C GLU A 99 13.22 -14.70 -9.42
N GLY A 100 13.17 -13.53 -8.78
CA GLY A 100 14.20 -13.12 -7.80
C GLY A 100 14.28 -14.09 -6.62
N ILE A 101 13.15 -14.55 -6.09
CA ILE A 101 13.12 -15.55 -5.01
C ILE A 101 13.67 -16.90 -5.45
N GLU A 102 13.38 -17.34 -6.68
CA GLU A 102 13.90 -18.58 -7.23
C GLU A 102 15.43 -18.55 -7.34
N LYS A 103 16.01 -17.39 -7.69
CA LYS A 103 17.47 -17.20 -7.81
C LYS A 103 18.16 -16.92 -6.47
N PHE A 104 17.47 -16.21 -5.57
CA PHE A 104 18.01 -15.72 -4.29
C PHE A 104 17.02 -15.98 -3.13
N PRO A 105 16.77 -17.25 -2.76
CA PRO A 105 15.74 -17.61 -1.78
C PRO A 105 16.02 -17.08 -0.36
N GLU A 106 17.28 -16.70 -0.05
CA GLU A 106 17.68 -16.18 1.25
C GLU A 106 17.75 -14.63 1.28
N ASP A 107 17.35 -13.95 0.21
CA ASP A 107 17.30 -12.48 0.17
C ASP A 107 15.91 -11.98 0.53
N ALA A 108 15.75 -11.45 1.75
CA ALA A 108 14.50 -10.95 2.31
C ALA A 108 13.85 -9.84 1.45
N ARG A 109 14.65 -9.09 0.69
CA ARG A 109 14.16 -7.96 -0.11
C ARG A 109 13.16 -8.39 -1.17
N PHE A 110 13.32 -9.56 -1.78
CA PHE A 110 12.38 -10.07 -2.78
C PHE A 110 11.02 -10.39 -2.17
N TYR A 111 10.98 -11.05 -1.02
CA TYR A 111 9.75 -11.33 -0.29
C TYR A 111 9.08 -10.02 0.16
N ARG A 112 9.85 -9.07 0.71
CA ARG A 112 9.36 -7.74 1.11
C ARG A 112 8.69 -7.01 -0.06
N HIS A 113 9.33 -6.96 -1.22
CA HIS A 113 8.79 -6.27 -2.39
C HIS A 113 7.60 -7.02 -3.02
N ARG A 114 7.63 -8.35 -3.08
CA ARG A 114 6.51 -9.15 -3.59
C ARG A 114 5.30 -9.06 -2.67
N GLY A 115 5.50 -9.19 -1.37
CA GLY A 115 4.47 -9.04 -0.36
C GLY A 115 3.75 -7.70 -0.44
N HIS A 116 4.49 -6.61 -0.63
CA HIS A 116 3.90 -5.29 -0.87
C HIS A 116 2.95 -5.29 -2.09
N ARG A 117 3.31 -5.95 -3.20
CA ARG A 117 2.42 -6.04 -4.38
C ARG A 117 1.23 -6.96 -4.13
N TYR A 118 1.37 -7.99 -3.31
CA TYR A 118 0.24 -8.79 -2.86
C TYR A 118 -0.77 -7.96 -2.05
N ILE A 119 -0.33 -7.05 -1.16
CA ILE A 119 -1.24 -6.09 -0.51
C ILE A 119 -1.97 -5.26 -1.57
N THR A 120 -1.23 -4.64 -2.49
CA THR A 120 -1.79 -3.78 -3.54
C THR A 120 -2.87 -4.50 -4.35
N THR A 121 -2.70 -5.79 -4.63
CA THR A 121 -3.63 -6.62 -5.42
C THR A 121 -4.63 -7.43 -4.58
N ARG A 122 -4.78 -7.13 -3.27
CA ARG A 122 -5.72 -7.75 -2.31
C ARG A 122 -5.45 -9.23 -2.04
N GLN A 123 -4.20 -9.69 -2.16
CA GLN A 123 -3.79 -11.06 -1.89
C GLN A 123 -3.12 -11.15 -0.51
N PHE A 124 -3.87 -10.81 0.56
CA PHE A 124 -3.29 -10.57 1.90
C PHE A 124 -2.66 -11.81 2.52
N ASP A 125 -3.24 -13.01 2.35
CA ASP A 125 -2.65 -14.26 2.87
C ASP A 125 -1.26 -14.47 2.28
N ARG A 126 -1.10 -14.28 0.97
CA ARG A 126 0.19 -14.38 0.29
C ARG A 126 1.17 -13.30 0.73
N ALA A 127 0.66 -12.08 1.01
CA ALA A 127 1.49 -11.01 1.55
C ALA A 127 2.03 -11.37 2.93
N ILE A 128 1.17 -11.89 3.81
CA ILE A 128 1.55 -12.33 5.16
C ILE A 128 2.60 -13.44 5.10
N ASP A 129 2.42 -14.44 4.22
CA ASP A 129 3.39 -15.52 4.04
C ASP A 129 4.76 -14.99 3.61
N ASP A 130 4.80 -14.07 2.64
CA ASP A 130 6.02 -13.45 2.18
C ASP A 130 6.70 -12.61 3.29
N PHE A 131 5.94 -11.79 4.00
CA PHE A 131 6.52 -10.96 5.08
C PHE A 131 6.99 -11.82 6.27
N LYS A 132 6.27 -12.88 6.64
CA LYS A 132 6.75 -13.84 7.66
C LYS A 132 8.07 -14.48 7.24
N LYS A 133 8.18 -14.88 5.97
CA LYS A 133 9.46 -15.40 5.45
C LYS A 133 10.56 -14.34 5.48
N ALA A 134 10.23 -13.10 5.14
CA ALA A 134 11.18 -11.99 5.23
C ALA A 134 11.64 -11.74 6.67
N VAL A 135 10.73 -11.82 7.67
CA VAL A 135 11.06 -11.71 9.10
C VAL A 135 12.04 -12.81 9.51
N GLU A 136 11.80 -14.08 9.12
CA GLU A 136 12.73 -15.17 9.40
C GLU A 136 14.14 -14.91 8.80
N LEU A 137 14.18 -14.31 7.60
CA LEU A 137 15.42 -14.07 6.88
C LEU A 137 16.22 -12.87 7.40
N ILE A 138 15.59 -11.94 8.10
CA ILE A 138 16.31 -10.79 8.71
C ILE A 138 16.71 -11.05 10.16
N ASP A 139 16.24 -12.11 10.78
CA ASP A 139 16.58 -12.42 12.18
C ASP A 139 18.09 -12.49 12.39
N GLY A 140 18.57 -11.75 13.38
CA GLY A 140 19.99 -11.64 13.72
C GLY A 140 20.86 -10.90 12.68
N LYS A 141 20.27 -10.29 11.64
CA LYS A 141 21.00 -9.49 10.64
C LYS A 141 20.97 -8.00 10.99
N GLU A 142 21.98 -7.28 10.55
CA GLU A 142 21.98 -5.82 10.60
C GLU A 142 20.91 -5.25 9.66
N ASP A 143 20.24 -4.19 10.11
CA ASP A 143 19.27 -3.48 9.28
C ASP A 143 20.00 -2.62 8.22
N ILE A 144 19.39 -2.51 7.06
CA ILE A 144 19.94 -1.73 5.94
C ILE A 144 18.95 -0.67 5.47
N VAL A 145 19.49 0.50 5.13
CA VAL A 145 18.69 1.57 4.51
C VAL A 145 18.23 1.12 3.11
N GLU A 146 16.93 1.24 2.83
CA GLU A 146 16.40 1.01 1.49
C GLU A 146 16.47 2.31 0.68
N GLN A 147 17.11 2.25 -0.49
CA GLN A 147 17.17 3.38 -1.41
C GLN A 147 15.78 3.73 -1.96
N ASP A 148 15.46 5.02 -1.99
CA ASP A 148 14.18 5.48 -2.51
C ASP A 148 14.11 5.35 -4.03
N GLY A 149 13.00 4.78 -4.52
CA GLY A 149 12.75 4.74 -5.96
C GLY A 149 12.16 6.05 -6.50
N ILE A 150 11.56 6.84 -5.59
CA ILE A 150 11.07 8.21 -5.81
C ILE A 150 11.56 9.01 -4.58
N PRO A 151 12.72 9.66 -4.66
CA PRO A 151 13.32 10.35 -3.53
C PRO A 151 12.45 11.52 -3.03
N ASN A 152 12.54 11.79 -1.73
CA ASN A 152 11.97 12.99 -1.13
C ASN A 152 12.72 14.27 -1.56
N ALA A 153 12.18 15.42 -1.19
CA ALA A 153 12.75 16.74 -1.60
C ALA A 153 14.20 16.96 -1.09
N GLN A 154 14.61 16.26 -0.03
CA GLN A 154 15.96 16.35 0.53
C GLN A 154 16.90 15.26 0.01
N ASN A 155 16.39 14.29 -0.76
CA ASN A 155 17.12 13.13 -1.25
C ASN A 155 17.79 12.31 -0.12
N ILE A 156 17.11 12.20 1.02
CA ILE A 156 17.54 11.43 2.19
C ILE A 156 16.66 10.19 2.32
N PRO A 157 17.15 8.97 2.07
CA PRO A 157 16.36 7.77 2.27
C PRO A 157 16.13 7.54 3.78
N LEU A 158 14.87 7.42 4.17
CA LEU A 158 14.45 7.36 5.57
C LEU A 158 14.04 5.97 6.00
N SER A 159 13.65 5.10 5.07
CA SER A 159 13.16 3.77 5.41
C SER A 159 14.25 2.71 5.41
N THR A 160 14.08 1.68 6.23
CA THR A 160 14.97 0.54 6.32
C THR A 160 14.25 -0.77 5.95
N LEU A 161 15.04 -1.81 5.66
CA LEU A 161 14.49 -3.11 5.27
C LEU A 161 13.66 -3.73 6.40
N HIS A 162 14.17 -3.73 7.64
CA HIS A 162 13.49 -4.33 8.78
C HIS A 162 12.18 -3.61 9.08
N ASN A 163 12.22 -2.27 9.16
CA ASN A 163 11.03 -1.47 9.40
C ASN A 163 9.98 -1.69 8.29
N ASN A 164 10.39 -1.66 7.03
CA ASN A 164 9.48 -1.92 5.90
C ASN A 164 8.84 -3.32 5.94
N ILE A 165 9.57 -4.35 6.36
CA ILE A 165 9.02 -5.71 6.49
C ILE A 165 7.94 -5.73 7.59
N TRP A 166 8.26 -5.24 8.79
CA TRP A 166 7.32 -5.22 9.91
C TRP A 166 6.11 -4.33 9.65
N TYR A 167 6.33 -3.15 9.07
CA TYR A 167 5.26 -2.22 8.69
C TYR A 167 4.22 -2.88 7.78
N HIS A 168 4.69 -3.51 6.70
CA HIS A 168 3.80 -4.12 5.72
C HIS A 168 3.17 -5.43 6.23
N LEU A 169 3.85 -6.18 7.08
CA LEU A 169 3.25 -7.32 7.78
C LEU A 169 2.10 -6.87 8.68
N GLY A 170 2.35 -5.84 9.50
CA GLY A 170 1.32 -5.25 10.35
C GLY A 170 0.15 -4.71 9.55
N LEU A 171 0.43 -4.03 8.43
CA LEU A 171 -0.60 -3.53 7.53
C LEU A 171 -1.43 -4.68 6.92
N ALA A 172 -0.79 -5.77 6.47
CA ALA A 172 -1.51 -6.91 5.88
C ALA A 172 -2.47 -7.55 6.89
N TYR A 173 -2.04 -7.73 8.15
CA TYR A 173 -2.91 -8.20 9.24
C TYR A 173 -4.04 -7.22 9.55
N TYR A 174 -3.74 -5.92 9.62
CA TYR A 174 -4.75 -4.88 9.85
C TYR A 174 -5.84 -4.89 8.78
N LEU A 175 -5.46 -5.01 7.51
CA LEU A 175 -6.38 -5.05 6.38
C LEU A 175 -7.29 -6.29 6.40
N GLN A 176 -6.86 -7.40 7.01
CA GLN A 176 -7.68 -8.57 7.31
C GLN A 176 -8.49 -8.45 8.61
N ASN A 177 -8.35 -7.34 9.34
CA ASN A 177 -8.92 -7.14 10.68
C ASN A 177 -8.37 -8.10 11.75
N ASP A 178 -7.18 -8.64 11.52
CA ASP A 178 -6.44 -9.42 12.52
C ASP A 178 -5.62 -8.45 13.40
N LEU A 179 -6.35 -7.74 14.27
CA LEU A 179 -5.77 -6.70 15.11
C LEU A 179 -4.72 -7.21 16.11
N PRO A 180 -4.84 -8.42 16.72
CA PRO A 180 -3.80 -8.94 17.59
C PRO A 180 -2.45 -9.13 16.88
N ASN A 181 -2.42 -9.75 15.71
CA ASN A 181 -1.20 -9.94 14.94
C ASN A 181 -0.69 -8.61 14.35
N ALA A 182 -1.57 -7.71 13.96
CA ALA A 182 -1.20 -6.35 13.54
C ALA A 182 -0.52 -5.58 14.68
N LEU A 183 -1.02 -5.70 15.93
CA LEU A 183 -0.43 -5.07 17.11
C LEU A 183 1.00 -5.52 17.34
N GLU A 184 1.26 -6.83 17.32
CA GLU A 184 2.61 -7.37 17.54
C GLU A 184 3.58 -6.96 16.42
N ALA A 185 3.12 -7.00 15.15
CA ALA A 185 3.94 -6.56 14.03
C ALA A 185 4.29 -5.06 14.11
N PHE A 186 3.33 -4.19 14.46
CA PHE A 186 3.62 -2.75 14.61
C PHE A 186 4.43 -2.39 15.86
N LYS A 187 4.40 -3.20 16.92
CA LYS A 187 5.35 -3.07 18.03
C LYS A 187 6.79 -3.35 17.56
N ALA A 188 7.01 -4.45 16.85
CA ALA A 188 8.32 -4.78 16.28
C ALA A 188 8.76 -3.74 15.23
N CYS A 189 7.83 -3.20 14.45
CA CYS A 189 8.08 -2.09 13.54
C CYS A 189 8.61 -0.86 14.29
N LEU A 190 7.93 -0.45 15.34
CA LEU A 190 8.33 0.69 16.17
C LEU A 190 9.69 0.48 16.86
N GLU A 191 10.00 -0.74 17.29
CA GLU A 191 11.31 -1.10 17.85
C GLU A 191 12.44 -0.97 16.82
N SER A 192 12.16 -1.19 15.52
CA SER A 192 13.12 -1.02 14.43
C SER A 192 13.27 0.42 13.94
N SER A 193 12.42 1.34 14.41
CA SER A 193 12.41 2.74 13.98
C SER A 193 13.64 3.50 14.48
N ASN A 194 14.40 4.12 13.58
CA ASN A 194 15.64 4.83 13.90
C ASN A 194 15.60 6.34 13.58
N ASN A 195 14.46 6.88 13.15
CA ASN A 195 14.25 8.29 12.88
C ASN A 195 12.81 8.72 13.16
N ASP A 196 12.56 10.04 13.21
CA ASP A 196 11.26 10.60 13.56
C ASP A 196 10.16 10.29 12.52
N ASP A 197 10.49 10.22 11.24
CA ASP A 197 9.54 9.86 10.19
C ASP A 197 9.00 8.44 10.33
N MET A 198 9.86 7.47 10.63
CA MET A 198 9.44 6.10 10.97
C MET A 198 8.62 6.10 12.26
N GLN A 199 9.09 6.79 13.31
CA GLN A 199 8.40 6.85 14.59
C GLN A 199 6.95 7.34 14.46
N VAL A 200 6.71 8.38 13.65
CA VAL A 200 5.34 8.91 13.51
C VAL A 200 4.45 8.00 12.66
N SER A 201 4.97 7.37 11.61
CA SER A 201 4.19 6.44 10.79
C SER A 201 3.79 5.20 11.57
N ASP A 202 4.73 4.62 12.33
CA ASP A 202 4.51 3.39 13.08
C ASP A 202 3.56 3.62 14.27
N ARG A 203 3.74 4.74 15.00
CA ARG A 203 2.86 5.15 16.09
C ARG A 203 1.44 5.44 15.63
N HIS A 204 1.27 5.99 14.43
CA HIS A 204 -0.05 6.23 13.87
C HIS A 204 -0.85 4.93 13.72
N TRP A 205 -0.27 3.90 13.10
CA TRP A 205 -0.94 2.61 12.95
C TRP A 205 -1.13 1.91 14.30
N LEU A 206 -0.11 1.91 15.14
CA LEU A 206 -0.18 1.30 16.48
C LEU A 206 -1.29 1.94 17.32
N TYR A 207 -1.41 3.26 17.30
CA TYR A 207 -2.48 3.99 17.99
C TYR A 207 -3.86 3.56 17.47
N MET A 208 -4.07 3.55 16.15
CA MET A 208 -5.34 3.14 15.57
C MET A 208 -5.72 1.71 15.94
N ILE A 209 -4.77 0.78 15.89
CA ILE A 209 -4.98 -0.63 16.26
C ILE A 209 -5.45 -0.73 17.71
N LEU A 210 -4.75 -0.10 18.64
CA LEU A 210 -5.10 -0.11 20.08
C LEU A 210 -6.48 0.51 20.31
N ARG A 211 -6.82 1.60 19.64
CA ARG A 211 -8.17 2.20 19.71
C ARG A 211 -9.25 1.26 19.18
N ARG A 212 -8.99 0.57 18.07
CA ARG A 212 -9.90 -0.44 17.50
C ARG A 212 -10.07 -1.66 18.44
N MET A 213 -9.02 -2.03 19.17
CA MET A 213 -9.04 -3.08 20.21
C MET A 213 -9.68 -2.62 21.51
N LYS A 214 -10.13 -1.37 21.62
CA LYS A 214 -10.70 -0.77 22.84
C LYS A 214 -9.71 -0.71 24.01
N LEU A 215 -8.46 -0.41 23.72
CA LEU A 215 -7.35 -0.23 24.66
C LEU A 215 -6.89 1.25 24.69
N PRO A 216 -7.75 2.19 25.17
CA PRO A 216 -7.46 3.63 25.06
C PRO A 216 -6.28 4.08 25.92
N GLU A 217 -6.01 3.42 27.06
CA GLU A 217 -4.91 3.76 27.95
C GLU A 217 -3.56 3.40 27.32
N GLU A 218 -3.47 2.23 26.68
CA GLU A 218 -2.30 1.80 25.93
C GLU A 218 -2.09 2.68 24.69
N ALA A 219 -3.17 3.05 24.01
CA ALA A 219 -3.11 3.97 22.88
C ALA A 219 -2.56 5.35 23.31
N ALA A 220 -2.98 5.86 24.47
CA ALA A 220 -2.46 7.14 25.00
C ALA A 220 -0.93 7.09 25.22
N LYS A 221 -0.39 5.99 25.73
CA LYS A 221 1.07 5.80 25.91
C LYS A 221 1.85 5.87 24.60
N VAL A 222 1.27 5.41 23.50
CA VAL A 222 1.90 5.49 22.17
C VAL A 222 2.16 6.95 21.76
N LEU A 223 1.32 7.87 22.24
CA LEU A 223 1.42 9.30 21.89
C LEU A 223 2.42 10.07 22.79
N GLU A 224 2.78 9.56 23.97
CA GLU A 224 3.62 10.28 24.93
C GLU A 224 4.92 10.84 24.34
N PRO A 225 5.70 10.09 23.54
CA PRO A 225 6.95 10.58 22.95
C PRO A 225 6.77 11.60 21.83
N VAL A 226 5.55 11.68 21.25
CA VAL A 226 5.29 12.58 20.12
C VAL A 226 5.27 14.04 20.60
N ASN A 227 6.09 14.89 20.00
CA ASN A 227 6.20 16.31 20.34
C ASN A 227 6.54 17.15 19.12
N LYS A 228 6.36 18.49 19.21
CA LYS A 228 6.50 19.43 18.09
C LYS A 228 7.95 19.63 17.61
N ASP A 229 8.93 19.15 18.36
CA ASP A 229 10.35 19.29 18.03
C ASP A 229 10.86 18.13 17.14
N MET A 230 10.01 17.15 16.83
CA MET A 230 10.35 16.05 15.92
C MET A 230 10.68 16.57 14.52
N ASN A 231 11.75 16.02 13.94
CA ASN A 231 12.23 16.40 12.61
C ASN A 231 11.56 15.55 11.53
N ILE A 232 10.46 16.05 10.96
CA ILE A 232 9.66 15.32 9.96
C ILE A 232 10.01 15.81 8.54
N ILE A 233 10.41 14.89 7.68
CA ILE A 233 10.79 15.14 6.29
C ILE A 233 9.68 14.70 5.31
N GLU A 234 9.10 13.52 5.49
CA GLU A 234 8.10 12.94 4.58
C GLU A 234 6.73 12.73 5.23
N ASN A 235 6.70 12.30 6.49
CA ASN A 235 5.51 11.78 7.15
C ASN A 235 4.70 12.85 7.90
N GLN A 236 4.67 14.08 7.37
CA GLN A 236 3.94 15.21 7.98
C GLN A 236 2.45 14.88 8.22
N ALA A 237 1.83 14.10 7.34
CA ALA A 237 0.44 13.71 7.47
C ALA A 237 0.19 12.83 8.71
N TYR A 238 1.05 11.85 8.94
CA TYR A 238 0.98 11.00 10.14
C TYR A 238 1.29 11.79 11.40
N PHE A 239 2.27 12.67 11.35
CA PHE A 239 2.62 13.55 12.46
C PHE A 239 1.44 14.43 12.88
N ASN A 240 0.79 15.10 11.92
CA ASN A 240 -0.38 15.92 12.19
C ASN A 240 -1.54 15.11 12.80
N LEU A 241 -1.76 13.88 12.34
CA LEU A 241 -2.75 12.98 12.93
C LEU A 241 -2.42 12.62 14.38
N LEU A 242 -1.15 12.35 14.70
CA LEU A 242 -0.73 12.08 16.07
C LEU A 242 -0.94 13.29 16.99
N LEU A 243 -0.63 14.51 16.52
CA LEU A 243 -0.93 15.76 17.26
C LEU A 243 -2.44 15.96 17.42
N PHE A 244 -3.24 15.63 16.42
CA PHE A 244 -4.70 15.62 16.51
C PHE A 244 -5.19 14.60 17.55
N TYR A 245 -4.66 13.39 17.58
CA TYR A 245 -5.01 12.39 18.57
C TYR A 245 -4.63 12.80 20.00
N LYS A 246 -3.58 13.62 20.16
CA LYS A 246 -3.20 14.24 21.43
C LYS A 246 -4.11 15.43 21.83
N GLY A 247 -4.95 15.95 20.93
CA GLY A 247 -5.74 17.16 21.13
C GLY A 247 -4.97 18.45 20.95
N GLU A 248 -3.79 18.40 20.31
CA GLU A 248 -2.94 19.57 20.02
C GLU A 248 -3.27 20.23 18.66
N LEU A 249 -3.99 19.52 17.80
CA LEU A 249 -4.59 20.01 16.55
C LEU A 249 -6.09 19.72 16.52
N ASN A 250 -6.83 20.52 15.77
CA ASN A 250 -8.26 20.29 15.51
C ASN A 250 -8.45 19.41 14.27
N ILE A 251 -9.67 18.89 14.10
CA ILE A 251 -10.00 18.04 12.95
C ILE A 251 -9.84 18.80 11.63
N ASP A 252 -10.14 20.10 11.58
CA ASP A 252 -9.98 20.94 10.39
C ASP A 252 -8.51 21.10 9.96
N ASP A 253 -7.58 21.01 10.93
CA ASP A 253 -6.14 21.09 10.65
C ASP A 253 -5.63 19.83 9.93
N VAL A 254 -6.29 18.68 10.10
CA VAL A 254 -5.88 17.39 9.52
C VAL A 254 -6.73 16.96 8.35
N SER A 255 -7.97 17.45 8.22
CA SER A 255 -8.91 17.10 7.14
C SER A 255 -9.03 18.16 6.03
N GLY A 256 -8.54 19.38 6.26
CA GLY A 256 -8.70 20.51 5.34
C GLY A 256 -7.91 20.35 4.04
N ASN A 257 -8.46 20.88 2.94
CA ASN A 257 -7.83 20.88 1.62
C ASN A 257 -6.50 21.67 1.53
N ASN A 258 -6.22 22.49 2.54
CA ASN A 258 -5.00 23.30 2.67
C ASN A 258 -3.95 22.66 3.60
N SER A 259 -4.26 21.51 4.22
CA SER A 259 -3.30 20.81 5.04
C SER A 259 -2.22 20.21 4.12
N THR A 260 -0.95 20.43 4.45
CA THR A 260 0.20 19.73 3.85
C THR A 260 0.10 18.22 3.98
N GLY A 261 -1.00 17.72 4.55
CA GLY A 261 -1.35 16.37 4.85
C GLY A 261 -2.63 15.85 4.19
N SER A 262 -3.06 16.36 3.04
CA SER A 262 -4.22 15.80 2.31
C SER A 262 -3.97 14.43 1.67
N SER A 263 -3.00 13.67 2.22
CA SER A 263 -2.72 12.30 1.77
C SER A 263 -3.91 11.39 2.09
N GLU A 264 -4.08 10.33 1.30
CA GLU A 264 -5.10 9.31 1.57
C GLU A 264 -4.96 8.67 2.96
N ALA A 265 -3.72 8.59 3.46
CA ALA A 265 -3.43 8.12 4.80
C ALA A 265 -4.04 9.03 5.89
N ALA A 266 -3.94 10.36 5.71
CA ALA A 266 -4.57 11.31 6.63
C ALA A 266 -6.10 11.21 6.60
N LYS A 267 -6.69 11.16 5.42
CA LYS A 267 -8.15 10.99 5.26
C LYS A 267 -8.64 9.70 5.89
N TYR A 268 -7.91 8.61 5.69
CA TYR A 268 -8.21 7.34 6.34
C TYR A 268 -8.10 7.45 7.86
N GLY A 269 -7.05 8.08 8.38
CA GLY A 269 -6.86 8.30 9.82
C GLY A 269 -8.03 9.02 10.47
N VAL A 270 -8.54 10.09 9.83
CA VAL A 270 -9.74 10.82 10.30
C VAL A 270 -10.99 9.94 10.24
N ALA A 271 -11.23 9.23 9.14
CA ALA A 271 -12.36 8.32 9.00
C ALA A 271 -12.35 7.22 10.08
N ASN A 272 -11.17 6.63 10.31
CA ASN A 272 -10.97 5.62 11.34
C ASN A 272 -11.14 6.20 12.76
N TRP A 273 -10.78 7.48 12.97
CA TRP A 273 -11.02 8.16 14.24
C TRP A 273 -12.54 8.24 14.55
N TYR A 274 -13.35 8.59 13.59
CA TYR A 274 -14.81 8.53 13.74
C TYR A 274 -15.29 7.11 14.03
N HIS A 275 -14.74 6.12 13.34
CA HIS A 275 -15.12 4.71 13.49
C HIS A 275 -14.93 4.23 14.93
N TYR A 276 -13.70 4.32 15.48
CA TYR A 276 -13.43 3.80 16.82
C TYR A 276 -14.02 4.67 17.95
N ASN A 277 -14.46 5.89 17.66
CA ASN A 277 -15.24 6.73 18.58
C ASN A 277 -16.76 6.52 18.46
N GLY A 278 -17.21 5.58 17.64
CA GLY A 278 -18.62 5.18 17.54
C GLY A 278 -19.46 6.01 16.58
N ASN A 279 -18.88 6.98 15.87
CA ASN A 279 -19.59 7.73 14.81
C ASN A 279 -19.48 6.98 13.48
N THR A 280 -20.19 5.85 13.38
CA THR A 280 -20.12 4.93 12.24
C THR A 280 -20.60 5.56 10.94
N GLU A 281 -21.59 6.43 10.98
CA GLU A 281 -22.15 7.08 9.80
C GLU A 281 -21.14 8.03 9.14
N GLU A 282 -20.48 8.88 9.93
CA GLU A 282 -19.45 9.77 9.39
C GLU A 282 -18.23 8.98 8.91
N ALA A 283 -17.83 7.94 9.65
CA ALA A 283 -16.75 7.05 9.21
C ALA A 283 -17.08 6.40 7.85
N LYS A 284 -18.28 5.85 7.68
CA LYS A 284 -18.74 5.23 6.44
C LYS A 284 -18.72 6.21 5.26
N LYS A 285 -19.21 7.43 5.48
CA LYS A 285 -19.19 8.50 4.47
C LYS A 285 -17.77 8.81 4.03
N LEU A 286 -16.82 9.01 4.96
CA LEU A 286 -15.44 9.33 4.65
C LEU A 286 -14.69 8.17 3.99
N TYR A 287 -14.98 6.92 4.38
CA TYR A 287 -14.45 5.75 3.68
C TYR A 287 -14.95 5.68 2.24
N GLN A 288 -16.25 6.00 2.01
CA GLN A 288 -16.82 6.03 0.68
C GLN A 288 -16.16 7.11 -0.18
N GLU A 289 -15.97 8.31 0.36
CA GLU A 289 -15.25 9.40 -0.33
C GLU A 289 -13.83 9.00 -0.75
N LEU A 290 -13.12 8.24 0.10
CA LEU A 290 -11.80 7.69 -0.23
C LEU A 290 -11.88 6.67 -1.36
N VAL A 291 -12.84 5.76 -1.31
CA VAL A 291 -13.06 4.74 -2.36
C VAL A 291 -13.46 5.40 -3.69
N ASP A 292 -14.23 6.48 -3.65
CA ASP A 292 -14.65 7.22 -4.85
C ASP A 292 -13.50 7.94 -5.56
N THR A 293 -12.35 8.17 -4.88
CA THR A 293 -11.14 8.72 -5.54
C THR A 293 -10.59 7.82 -6.64
N GLY A 294 -10.87 6.52 -6.57
CA GLY A 294 -10.35 5.52 -7.50
C GLY A 294 -8.83 5.29 -7.38
N ASN A 295 -8.16 5.81 -6.36
CA ASN A 295 -6.72 5.60 -6.13
C ASN A 295 -6.43 4.27 -5.45
N TRP A 296 -6.93 3.20 -6.03
CA TRP A 296 -7.03 1.88 -5.43
C TRP A 296 -5.70 1.23 -5.00
N ALA A 297 -4.56 1.77 -5.44
CA ALA A 297 -3.23 1.26 -5.07
C ALA A 297 -2.69 1.88 -3.77
N GLY A 298 -3.27 2.98 -3.29
CA GLY A 298 -2.87 3.66 -2.06
C GLY A 298 -3.33 2.93 -0.80
N PHE A 299 -2.50 2.90 0.25
CA PHE A 299 -2.83 2.16 1.48
C PHE A 299 -4.04 2.72 2.22
N GLY A 300 -4.22 4.05 2.24
CA GLY A 300 -5.41 4.66 2.83
C GLY A 300 -6.69 4.26 2.10
N TYR A 301 -6.65 4.17 0.76
CA TYR A 301 -7.76 3.64 -0.03
C TYR A 301 -8.03 2.17 0.31
N ILE A 302 -6.97 1.32 0.33
CA ILE A 302 -7.14 -0.12 0.59
C ILE A 302 -7.74 -0.35 1.98
N ALA A 303 -7.32 0.43 2.97
CA ALA A 303 -7.84 0.34 4.32
C ALA A 303 -9.31 0.81 4.40
N ALA A 304 -9.66 1.91 3.72
CA ALA A 304 -11.03 2.38 3.63
C ALA A 304 -11.94 1.37 2.92
N GLU A 305 -11.48 0.79 1.81
CA GLU A 305 -12.19 -0.25 1.07
C GLU A 305 -12.43 -1.49 1.94
N ALA A 306 -11.42 -1.93 2.68
CA ALA A 306 -11.51 -3.07 3.58
C ALA A 306 -12.50 -2.82 4.72
N ASP A 307 -12.46 -1.64 5.37
CA ASP A 307 -13.37 -1.29 6.44
C ASP A 307 -14.81 -1.12 5.93
N LEU A 308 -15.01 -0.41 4.83
CA LEU A 308 -16.31 -0.21 4.21
C LEU A 308 -16.98 -1.54 3.83
N SER A 309 -16.22 -2.48 3.26
CA SER A 309 -16.73 -3.81 2.90
C SER A 309 -17.17 -4.66 4.09
N ARG A 310 -16.69 -4.35 5.29
CA ARG A 310 -17.14 -4.99 6.55
C ARG A 310 -18.35 -4.32 7.19
N MET A 311 -18.72 -3.12 6.71
CA MET A 311 -19.88 -2.36 7.18
C MET A 311 -21.14 -2.59 6.32
N GLU A 312 -20.99 -3.26 5.17
CA GLU A 312 -22.09 -3.70 4.32
C GLU A 312 -22.69 -5.04 4.79
#